data_4b6cbf061b1c5b878dbc1302328d9ecb
#
_entry.id   4b6cbf061b1c5b878dbc1302328d9ecb
#
_cell.length_a   1.000
_cell.length_b   1.000
_cell.length_c   1.000
_cell.angle_alpha   90.00
_cell.angle_beta   90.00
_cell.angle_gamma   90.00
#
_symmetry.space_group_name_H-M   'P 1'
#
loop_
_entity.id
_entity.type
_entity.pdbx_description
1 polymer ?
#
loop_
_entity_poly.entity_id
_entity_poly.type
_entity_poly.pdbx_seq_one_letter_code
_entity_poly.pdbx_strand_id
1 'polypeptide(L)'
;YGARLPMMTGPVFTAVGILLISCTFLDKSTYIVTVFFSNVLFGFGLGCYATPSTDTAVVNAPENKVGVASGIYKMGSSLGGAMGIAVTASLFALFLPLGMASAAQYALWFNAALCLGSMALSALLLPRTGQS
;
A
#
# COMPACT_ATOMS: atom_id res chain seq x y z
N TYR A 1 -8.68 17.49 -11.91
CA TYR A 1 -7.76 16.34 -11.82
C TYR A 1 -8.51 15.27 -11.03
N GLY A 2 -8.95 14.17 -11.70
CA GLY A 2 -9.79 13.13 -11.07
C GLY A 2 -9.05 12.32 -10.01
N ALA A 3 -9.81 11.56 -9.20
CA ALA A 3 -9.33 10.65 -8.15
C ALA A 3 -8.29 9.61 -8.63
N ARG A 4 -8.19 9.39 -9.94
CA ARG A 4 -7.32 8.39 -10.57
C ARG A 4 -5.83 8.69 -10.37
N LEU A 5 -5.39 9.95 -10.53
CA LEU A 5 -3.98 10.31 -10.35
C LEU A 5 -3.45 9.99 -8.95
N PRO A 6 -4.10 10.47 -7.85
CA PRO A 6 -3.63 10.12 -6.50
C PRO A 6 -3.76 8.62 -6.20
N MET A 7 -4.75 7.92 -6.73
CA MET A 7 -4.90 6.47 -6.55
C MET A 7 -3.80 5.66 -7.25
N MET A 8 -3.21 6.18 -8.32
CA MET A 8 -2.07 5.55 -9.01
C MET A 8 -0.73 5.94 -8.40
N THR A 9 -0.57 7.19 -7.97
CA THR A 9 0.70 7.67 -7.40
C THR A 9 0.92 7.21 -5.96
N GLY A 10 -0.16 7.06 -5.17
CA GLY A 10 -0.09 6.60 -3.78
C GLY A 10 0.65 5.28 -3.63
N PRO A 11 0.26 4.19 -4.30
CA PRO A 11 0.94 2.90 -4.22
C PRO A 11 2.41 2.94 -4.68
N VAL A 12 2.77 3.85 -5.61
CA VAL A 12 4.17 4.03 -6.03
C VAL A 12 5.00 4.59 -4.89
N PHE A 13 4.55 5.68 -4.24
CA PHE A 13 5.24 6.25 -3.09
C PHE A 13 5.34 5.25 -1.93
N THR A 14 4.29 4.48 -1.69
CA THR A 14 4.28 3.42 -0.68
C THR A 14 5.29 2.32 -1.02
N ALA A 15 5.34 1.85 -2.27
CA ALA A 15 6.30 0.84 -2.72
C ALA A 15 7.75 1.34 -2.61
N VAL A 16 8.03 2.58 -3.01
CA VAL A 16 9.37 3.20 -2.86
C VAL A 16 9.75 3.31 -1.39
N GLY A 17 8.83 3.72 -0.51
CA GLY A 17 9.06 3.73 0.93
C GLY A 17 9.44 2.35 1.48
N ILE A 18 8.72 1.30 1.09
CA ILE A 18 9.00 -0.08 1.49
C ILE A 18 10.37 -0.54 0.98
N LEU A 19 10.72 -0.24 -0.28
CA LEU A 19 12.02 -0.59 -0.86
C LEU A 19 13.17 0.10 -0.15
N LEU A 20 13.01 1.35 0.26
CA LEU A 20 14.03 2.08 1.05
C LEU A 20 14.22 1.46 2.45
N ILE A 21 13.15 1.02 3.11
CA ILE A 21 13.23 0.29 4.39
C ILE A 21 13.97 -1.05 4.20
N SER A 22 13.83 -1.68 3.03
CA SER A 22 14.51 -2.93 2.69
C SER A 22 16.03 -2.82 2.55
N CYS A 23 16.60 -1.61 2.47
CA CYS A 23 18.05 -1.37 2.37
C CYS A 23 18.78 -1.62 3.71
N THR A 24 18.73 -2.84 4.23
CA THR A 24 19.31 -3.23 5.53
C THR A 24 20.83 -3.35 5.52
N PHE A 25 21.48 -3.15 4.37
CA PHE A 25 22.95 -3.23 4.21
C PHE A 25 23.65 -1.89 4.46
N LEU A 26 22.92 -0.82 4.81
CA LEU A 26 23.51 0.47 5.13
C LEU A 26 24.07 0.51 6.56
N ASP A 27 25.04 1.41 6.80
CA ASP A 27 25.55 1.70 8.13
C ASP A 27 24.43 2.14 9.07
N LYS A 28 24.53 1.78 10.34
CA LYS A 28 23.50 2.00 11.36
C LYS A 28 22.95 3.43 11.39
N SER A 29 23.83 4.44 11.32
CA SER A 29 23.43 5.85 11.31
C SER A 29 22.65 6.22 10.05
N THR A 30 23.16 5.81 8.89
CA THR A 30 22.53 6.07 7.58
C THR A 30 21.19 5.33 7.48
N TYR A 31 21.12 4.11 7.99
CA TYR A 31 19.88 3.32 8.00
C TYR A 31 18.77 3.98 8.82
N ILE A 32 19.07 4.53 9.99
CA ILE A 32 18.08 5.23 10.83
C ILE A 32 17.49 6.42 10.07
N VAL A 33 18.31 7.22 9.41
CA VAL A 33 17.86 8.37 8.62
C VAL A 33 17.02 7.90 7.43
N THR A 34 17.46 6.86 6.74
CA THR A 34 16.73 6.28 5.61
C THR A 34 15.37 5.76 6.03
N VAL A 35 15.27 5.06 7.15
CA VAL A 35 13.99 4.55 7.69
C VAL A 35 13.06 5.71 8.05
N PHE A 36 13.57 6.80 8.61
CA PHE A 36 12.75 7.98 8.92
C PHE A 36 12.10 8.56 7.65
N PHE A 37 12.89 8.85 6.63
CA PHE A 37 12.37 9.36 5.35
C PHE A 37 11.44 8.35 4.65
N SER A 38 11.76 7.08 4.72
CA SER A 38 10.94 6.01 4.16
C SER A 38 9.54 5.96 4.80
N ASN A 39 9.46 6.12 6.12
CA ASN A 39 8.17 6.16 6.81
C ASN A 39 7.34 7.39 6.45
N VAL A 40 7.98 8.55 6.26
CA VAL A 40 7.29 9.76 5.77
C VAL A 40 6.74 9.52 4.37
N LEU A 41 7.54 8.95 3.47
CA LEU A 41 7.13 8.65 2.10
C LEU A 41 6.03 7.59 2.04
N PHE A 42 6.14 6.55 2.87
CA PHE A 42 5.12 5.51 3.03
C PHE A 42 3.79 6.10 3.50
N GLY A 43 3.81 6.92 4.56
CA GLY A 43 2.62 7.57 5.10
C GLY A 43 1.98 8.54 4.11
N PHE A 44 2.79 9.31 3.37
CA PHE A 44 2.32 10.17 2.30
C PHE A 44 1.63 9.38 1.18
N GLY A 45 2.27 8.30 0.71
CA GLY A 45 1.71 7.41 -0.30
C GLY A 45 0.38 6.79 0.13
N LEU A 46 0.30 6.33 1.38
CA LEU A 46 -0.93 5.76 1.95
C LEU A 46 -2.04 6.82 2.04
N GLY A 47 -1.73 8.04 2.47
CA GLY A 47 -2.69 9.15 2.53
C GLY A 47 -3.23 9.53 1.15
N CYS A 48 -2.37 9.61 0.14
CA CYS A 48 -2.76 9.90 -1.24
C CYS A 48 -3.69 8.84 -1.84
N TYR A 49 -3.56 7.58 -1.42
CA TYR A 49 -4.43 6.49 -1.88
C TYR A 49 -5.72 6.38 -1.07
N ALA A 50 -5.67 6.46 0.24
CA ALA A 50 -6.78 6.12 1.14
C ALA A 50 -7.98 7.06 0.97
N THR A 51 -7.75 8.35 0.82
CA THR A 51 -8.82 9.36 0.69
C THR A 51 -9.62 9.17 -0.59
N PRO A 52 -9.02 9.21 -1.80
CA PRO A 52 -9.80 9.08 -3.03
C PRO A 52 -10.38 7.67 -3.21
N SER A 53 -9.76 6.64 -2.63
CA SER A 53 -10.29 5.28 -2.64
C SER A 53 -11.59 5.18 -1.84
N THR A 54 -11.65 5.79 -0.66
CA THR A 54 -12.86 5.87 0.16
C THR A 54 -13.95 6.70 -0.52
N ASP A 55 -13.58 7.87 -1.06
CA ASP A 55 -14.50 8.74 -1.79
C ASP A 55 -15.14 8.03 -2.99
N THR A 56 -14.33 7.31 -3.77
CA THR A 56 -14.84 6.55 -4.93
C THR A 56 -15.86 5.50 -4.52
N ALA A 57 -15.65 4.82 -3.39
CA ALA A 57 -16.58 3.83 -2.87
C ALA A 57 -17.92 4.45 -2.40
N VAL A 58 -17.87 5.66 -1.84
CA VAL A 58 -19.04 6.36 -1.29
C VAL A 58 -19.84 7.08 -2.38
N VAL A 59 -19.16 7.81 -3.28
CA VAL A 59 -19.81 8.62 -4.35
C VAL A 59 -20.59 7.76 -5.34
N ASN A 60 -20.15 6.52 -5.58
CA ASN A 60 -20.84 5.59 -6.48
C ASN A 60 -21.97 4.80 -5.79
N ALA A 61 -22.23 5.04 -4.49
CA ALA A 61 -23.31 4.40 -3.78
C ALA A 61 -24.61 5.24 -3.86
N PRO A 62 -25.81 4.59 -3.90
CA PRO A 62 -27.07 5.31 -3.76
C PRO A 62 -27.12 6.08 -2.44
N GLU A 63 -27.75 7.28 -2.44
CA GLU A 63 -27.76 8.18 -1.28
C GLU A 63 -28.25 7.52 0.01
N ASN A 64 -29.22 6.62 -0.09
CA ASN A 64 -29.77 5.87 1.04
C ASN A 64 -28.87 4.69 1.49
N LYS A 65 -27.75 4.41 0.81
CA LYS A 65 -26.85 3.27 1.09
C LYS A 65 -25.38 3.69 1.31
N VAL A 66 -25.10 4.96 1.42
CA VAL A 66 -23.75 5.50 1.62
C VAL A 66 -23.06 4.89 2.86
N GLY A 67 -23.80 4.75 3.97
CA GLY A 67 -23.25 4.13 5.19
C GLY A 67 -22.91 2.65 5.00
N VAL A 68 -23.72 1.92 4.25
CA VAL A 68 -23.48 0.50 3.95
C VAL A 68 -22.25 0.35 3.04
N ALA A 69 -22.14 1.18 2.00
CA ALA A 69 -20.99 1.17 1.08
C ALA A 69 -19.67 1.48 1.82
N SER A 70 -19.68 2.49 2.68
CA SER A 70 -18.54 2.84 3.53
C SER A 70 -18.16 1.69 4.48
N GLY A 71 -19.15 1.03 5.09
CA GLY A 71 -18.94 -0.13 5.94
C GLY A 71 -18.31 -1.30 5.21
N ILE A 72 -18.82 -1.66 4.04
CA ILE A 72 -18.27 -2.75 3.19
C ILE A 72 -16.84 -2.42 2.76
N TYR A 73 -16.58 -1.18 2.33
CA TYR A 73 -15.24 -0.74 1.97
C TYR A 73 -14.26 -0.90 3.14
N LYS A 74 -14.65 -0.44 4.34
CA LYS A 74 -13.83 -0.56 5.55
C LYS A 74 -13.59 -2.01 5.95
N MET A 75 -14.59 -2.87 5.85
CA MET A 75 -14.44 -4.31 6.11
C MET A 75 -13.43 -4.94 5.13
N GLY A 76 -13.57 -4.67 3.84
CA GLY A 76 -12.64 -5.17 2.82
C GLY A 76 -11.21 -4.68 3.05
N SER A 77 -11.04 -3.41 3.37
CA SER A 77 -9.74 -2.82 3.70
C SER A 77 -9.10 -3.45 4.94
N SER A 78 -9.86 -3.64 6.02
CA SER A 78 -9.38 -4.27 7.25
C SER A 78 -9.02 -5.73 7.04
N LEU A 79 -9.84 -6.47 6.29
CA LEU A 79 -9.58 -7.87 5.97
C LEU A 79 -8.31 -8.01 5.11
N GLY A 80 -8.17 -7.17 4.09
CA GLY A 80 -6.97 -7.13 3.26
C GLY A 80 -5.72 -6.80 4.06
N GLY A 81 -5.81 -5.85 4.99
CA GLY A 81 -4.72 -5.52 5.92
C GLY A 81 -4.33 -6.69 6.82
N ALA A 82 -5.31 -7.36 7.43
CA ALA A 82 -5.06 -8.53 8.28
C ALA A 82 -4.38 -9.68 7.50
N MET A 83 -4.88 -9.97 6.30
CA MET A 83 -4.28 -10.99 5.42
C MET A 83 -2.86 -10.59 5.00
N GLY A 84 -2.63 -9.32 4.67
CA GLY A 84 -1.31 -8.80 4.32
C GLY A 84 -0.30 -8.98 5.45
N ILE A 85 -0.68 -8.66 6.67
CA ILE A 85 0.16 -8.86 7.87
C ILE A 85 0.46 -10.35 8.07
N ALA A 86 -0.55 -11.21 7.99
CA ALA A 86 -0.39 -12.65 8.19
C ALA A 86 0.57 -13.27 7.16
N VAL A 87 0.41 -12.93 5.88
CA VAL A 87 1.28 -13.41 4.80
C VAL A 87 2.70 -12.89 4.97
N THR A 88 2.87 -11.61 5.30
CA THR A 88 4.19 -10.99 5.53
C THR A 88 4.92 -11.65 6.69
N ALA A 89 4.22 -11.88 7.81
CA ALA A 89 4.78 -12.57 8.98
C ALA A 89 5.17 -14.02 8.67
N SER A 90 4.35 -14.73 7.89
CA SER A 90 4.64 -16.10 7.45
C SER A 90 5.86 -16.17 6.54
N LEU A 91 6.00 -15.23 5.60
CA LEU A 91 7.17 -15.13 4.73
C LEU A 91 8.44 -14.81 5.56
N PHE A 92 8.33 -13.88 6.50
CA PHE A 92 9.45 -13.56 7.39
C PHE A 92 9.90 -14.78 8.16
N ALA A 93 8.96 -15.53 8.77
CA ALA A 93 9.26 -16.76 9.51
C ALA A 93 9.88 -17.84 8.62
N LEU A 94 9.40 -18.00 7.39
CA LEU A 94 9.90 -18.97 6.41
C LEU A 94 11.36 -18.71 6.04
N PHE A 95 11.73 -17.45 5.86
CA PHE A 95 13.09 -17.05 5.46
C PHE A 95 14.02 -16.76 6.64
N LEU A 96 13.53 -16.85 7.88
CA LEU A 96 14.33 -16.61 9.09
C LEU A 96 15.61 -17.45 9.18
N PRO A 97 15.66 -18.73 8.73
CA PRO A 97 16.89 -19.52 8.70
C PRO A 97 18.00 -18.94 7.82
N LEU A 98 17.67 -18.08 6.84
CA LEU A 98 18.64 -17.39 5.97
C LEU A 98 19.26 -16.14 6.63
N GLY A 99 18.79 -15.80 7.84
CA GLY A 99 19.21 -14.62 8.58
C GLY A 99 18.10 -13.57 8.67
N MET A 100 18.06 -12.85 9.77
CA MET A 100 17.00 -11.90 10.09
C MET A 100 16.90 -10.75 9.04
N ALA A 101 18.04 -10.24 8.57
CA ALA A 101 18.08 -9.18 7.55
C ALA A 101 17.53 -9.67 6.22
N SER A 102 17.92 -10.84 5.77
CA SER A 102 17.46 -11.45 4.51
C SER A 102 15.96 -11.76 4.57
N ALA A 103 15.48 -12.31 5.69
CA ALA A 103 14.06 -12.58 5.89
C ALA A 103 13.22 -11.31 5.81
N ALA A 104 13.68 -10.22 6.43
CA ALA A 104 13.02 -8.93 6.34
C ALA A 104 12.99 -8.38 4.90
N GLN A 105 14.11 -8.50 4.16
CA GLN A 105 14.17 -8.05 2.77
C GLN A 105 13.16 -8.79 1.88
N TYR A 106 13.10 -10.11 1.94
CA TYR A 106 12.16 -10.89 1.12
C TYR A 106 10.70 -10.57 1.46
N ALA A 107 10.36 -10.43 2.74
CA ALA A 107 9.03 -10.06 3.17
C ALA A 107 8.65 -8.63 2.68
N LEU A 108 9.57 -7.68 2.74
CA LEU A 108 9.36 -6.31 2.27
C LEU A 108 9.26 -6.23 0.74
N TRP A 109 10.07 -6.98 0.00
CA TRP A 109 9.98 -7.05 -1.46
C TRP A 109 8.65 -7.61 -1.93
N PHE A 110 8.14 -8.63 -1.23
CA PHE A 110 6.80 -9.15 -1.50
C PHE A 110 5.73 -8.06 -1.31
N ASN A 111 5.80 -7.28 -0.22
CA ASN A 111 4.87 -6.16 -0.01
C ASN A 111 4.99 -5.08 -1.09
N ALA A 112 6.22 -4.73 -1.51
CA ALA A 112 6.42 -3.78 -2.60
C ALA A 112 5.81 -4.30 -3.91
N ALA A 113 5.95 -5.59 -4.21
CA ALA A 113 5.32 -6.21 -5.38
C ALA A 113 3.79 -6.16 -5.31
N LEU A 114 3.19 -6.39 -4.14
CA LEU A 114 1.74 -6.24 -3.93
C LEU A 114 1.27 -4.80 -4.14
N CYS A 115 2.03 -3.80 -3.68
CA CYS A 115 1.71 -2.39 -3.91
C CYS A 115 1.73 -2.05 -5.41
N LEU A 116 2.73 -2.52 -6.14
CA LEU A 116 2.80 -2.33 -7.59
C LEU A 116 1.69 -3.08 -8.33
N GLY A 117 1.36 -4.29 -7.88
CA GLY A 117 0.22 -5.07 -8.39
C GLY A 117 -1.11 -4.34 -8.17
N SER A 118 -1.32 -3.74 -7.02
CA SER A 118 -2.52 -2.94 -6.73
C SER A 118 -2.61 -1.70 -7.60
N MET A 119 -1.46 -1.06 -7.90
CA MET A 119 -1.39 0.05 -8.85
C MET A 119 -1.81 -0.38 -10.26
N ALA A 120 -1.26 -1.49 -10.74
CA ALA A 120 -1.59 -2.02 -12.06
C ALA A 120 -3.09 -2.39 -12.15
N LEU A 121 -3.63 -3.02 -11.12
CA LEU A 121 -5.04 -3.37 -11.04
C LEU A 121 -5.94 -2.11 -11.02
N SER A 122 -5.56 -1.10 -10.26
CA SER A 122 -6.27 0.18 -10.24
C SER A 122 -6.23 0.89 -11.59
N ALA A 123 -5.10 0.82 -12.29
CA ALA A 123 -4.96 1.38 -13.64
C ALA A 123 -5.84 0.68 -14.68
N LEU A 124 -6.08 -0.62 -14.51
CA LEU A 124 -6.92 -1.42 -15.41
C LEU A 124 -8.41 -1.29 -15.10
N LEU A 125 -8.78 -1.27 -13.82
CA LEU A 125 -10.19 -1.31 -13.39
C LEU A 125 -10.85 0.08 -13.31
N LEU A 126 -10.06 1.14 -13.05
CA LEU A 126 -10.62 2.49 -13.01
C LEU A 126 -10.83 3.02 -14.44
N PRO A 127 -12.08 3.31 -14.83
CA PRO A 127 -12.36 3.87 -16.15
C PRO A 127 -11.62 5.19 -16.33
N ARG A 128 -11.14 5.44 -17.54
CA ARG A 128 -10.57 6.73 -17.91
C ARG A 128 -11.70 7.76 -17.85
N THR A 129 -11.83 8.47 -16.72
CA THR A 129 -12.75 9.61 -16.61
C THR A 129 -12.25 10.72 -17.51
N GLY A 130 -12.74 10.71 -18.70
CA GLY A 130 -12.47 11.68 -19.77
C GLY A 130 -13.54 11.60 -20.84
N GLN A 131 -14.84 11.55 -20.42
CA GLN A 131 -15.96 11.82 -21.32
C GLN A 131 -17.25 12.05 -20.50
N SER A 132 -17.53 13.26 -20.18
CA SER A 132 -18.83 13.92 -20.32
C SER A 132 -18.70 15.34 -19.83
#